data_bfe4f73dc420864c18b7c7d0995d0ea4
#
_entry.id   bfe4f73dc420864c18b7c7d0995d0ea4
#
_cell.length_a   1.000
_cell.length_b   1.000
_cell.length_c   1.000
_cell.angle_alpha   90.00
_cell.angle_beta   90.00
_cell.angle_gamma   90.00
#
_symmetry.space_group_name_H-M   'P 1'
#
loop_
_entity.id
_entity.type
_entity.pdbx_description
1 polymer ?
#
loop_
_entity_poly.entity_id
_entity_poly.type
_entity_poly.pdbx_seq_one_letter_code
_entity_poly.pdbx_strand_id
1 'polypeptide(L)'
;INRKTGLILASTVILAEPQLTKREKEILILIRQGFLSKEIAYKLNLSIYTVNNHRKNILAKLNVDNAIEAINKAENFGILY
;
A
#
# COMPACT_ATOMS: atom_id res chain seq x y z
N ILE A 1 5.56 13.45 -28.03
CA ILE A 1 5.71 13.01 -28.20
C ILE A 1 5.94 12.70 -28.35
N ASN A 2 5.71 12.82 -27.95
CA ASN A 2 5.94 12.33 -28.06
C ASN A 2 6.29 12.25 -27.98
N ARG A 3 6.28 12.16 -28.04
CA ARG A 3 6.45 11.93 -28.01
C ARG A 3 6.20 11.95 -27.74
N LYS A 4 5.84 11.90 -27.84
CA LYS A 4 5.38 12.03 -27.62
C LYS A 4 4.65 11.84 -27.54
N THR A 5 4.20 11.71 -27.90
CA THR A 5 3.00 11.67 -27.79
C THR A 5 2.29 10.51 -27.24
N GLY A 6 1.95 9.35 -27.66
CA GLY A 6 1.59 8.19 -26.92
C GLY A 6 2.11 8.25 -25.51
N LEU A 7 3.05 9.00 -25.39
CA LEU A 7 3.64 9.33 -24.13
C LEU A 7 2.63 9.88 -23.13
N ILE A 8 1.65 10.64 -23.61
CA ILE A 8 0.65 11.21 -22.73
C ILE A 8 -0.20 10.12 -22.08
N LEU A 9 -0.59 9.12 -22.86
CA LEU A 9 -1.37 8.02 -22.31
C LEU A 9 -0.57 7.21 -21.30
N ALA A 10 0.68 6.97 -21.61
CA ALA A 10 1.56 6.27 -20.69
C ALA A 10 1.71 7.06 -19.40
N SER A 11 1.82 8.37 -19.51
CA SER A 11 1.94 9.22 -18.34
C SER A 11 0.71 9.13 -17.45
N THR A 12 -0.46 9.05 -18.04
CA THR A 12 -1.69 8.93 -17.27
C THR A 12 -1.68 7.67 -16.42
N VAL A 13 -1.25 6.55 -17.00
CA VAL A 13 -1.17 5.29 -16.28
C VAL A 13 -0.11 5.36 -15.19
N ILE A 14 1.03 5.93 -15.52
CA ILE A 14 2.16 6.03 -14.59
C ILE A 14 1.81 6.88 -13.40
N LEU A 15 1.03 7.92 -13.60
CA LEU A 15 0.70 8.85 -12.54
C LEU A 15 -0.48 8.39 -11.70
N ALA A 16 -1.10 7.29 -12.06
CA ALA A 16 -2.22 6.76 -11.27
C ALA A 16 -1.71 6.33 -9.91
N GLU A 17 -2.39 6.78 -8.88
CA GLU A 17 -2.08 6.40 -7.51
C GLU A 17 -2.43 4.94 -7.28
N PRO A 18 -1.61 4.20 -6.54
CA PRO A 18 -2.00 2.86 -6.12
C PRO A 18 -3.28 2.94 -5.28
N GLN A 19 -4.20 2.01 -5.55
CA GLN A 19 -5.51 2.02 -4.87
C GLN A 19 -5.51 1.04 -3.71
N LEU A 20 -5.24 1.53 -2.52
CA LEU A 20 -5.37 0.73 -1.31
C LEU A 20 -6.79 0.85 -0.79
N THR A 21 -7.33 -0.27 -0.30
CA THR A 21 -8.63 -0.25 0.36
C THR A 21 -8.51 0.46 1.70
N LYS A 22 -9.65 0.83 2.26
CA LYS A 22 -9.67 1.44 3.58
C LYS A 22 -9.02 0.52 4.62
N ARG A 23 -9.32 -0.76 4.56
CA ARG A 23 -8.75 -1.75 5.50
C ARG A 23 -7.24 -1.88 5.32
N GLU A 24 -6.78 -1.85 4.07
CA GLU A 24 -5.34 -1.91 3.80
C GLU A 24 -4.62 -0.70 4.37
N LYS A 25 -5.22 0.49 4.24
CA LYS A 25 -4.64 1.69 4.83
C LYS A 25 -4.58 1.59 6.35
N GLU A 26 -5.64 1.09 6.97
CA GLU A 26 -5.66 0.90 8.42
C GLU A 26 -4.53 -0.02 8.87
N ILE A 27 -4.36 -1.12 8.16
CA ILE A 27 -3.31 -2.07 8.50
C ILE A 27 -1.93 -1.45 8.32
N LEU A 28 -1.73 -0.72 7.24
CA LEU A 28 -0.45 -0.09 6.97
C LEU A 28 -0.11 0.95 8.04
N ILE A 29 -1.10 1.70 8.50
CA ILE A 29 -0.91 2.65 9.59
C ILE A 29 -0.48 1.92 10.88
N LEU A 30 -1.11 0.80 11.18
CA LEU A 30 -0.76 0.03 12.37
C LEU A 30 0.65 -0.55 12.26
N ILE A 31 1.04 -0.98 11.07
CA ILE A 31 2.42 -1.44 10.83
C ILE A 31 3.40 -0.29 11.10
N ARG A 32 3.09 0.89 10.60
CA ARG A 32 3.93 2.07 10.82
C ARG A 32 4.08 2.39 12.31
N GLN A 33 3.04 2.13 13.09
CA GLN A 33 3.06 2.34 14.53
C GLN A 33 3.79 1.24 15.29
N GLY A 34 4.24 0.20 14.59
CA GLY A 34 5.05 -0.85 15.20
C GLY A 34 4.29 -2.10 15.60
N PHE A 35 3.01 -2.22 15.25
CA PHE A 35 2.25 -3.40 15.61
C PHE A 35 2.62 -4.60 14.73
N LEU A 36 2.73 -5.76 15.37
CA LEU A 36 2.96 -7.01 14.67
C LEU A 36 1.66 -7.56 14.09
N SER A 37 1.76 -8.45 13.11
CA SER A 37 0.57 -8.99 12.45
C SER A 37 -0.45 -9.57 13.44
N LYS A 38 0.01 -10.29 14.47
CA LYS A 38 -0.93 -10.87 15.42
C LYS A 38 -1.59 -9.80 16.28
N GLU A 39 -0.88 -8.72 16.56
CA GLU A 39 -1.46 -7.60 17.31
C GLU A 39 -2.50 -6.86 16.47
N ILE A 40 -2.22 -6.69 15.20
CA ILE A 40 -3.16 -6.09 14.26
C ILE A 40 -4.41 -6.95 14.15
N ALA A 41 -4.21 -8.26 14.04
CA ALA A 41 -5.32 -9.21 13.97
C ALA A 41 -6.23 -9.06 15.19
N TYR A 42 -5.64 -8.97 16.36
CA TYR A 42 -6.39 -8.79 17.59
C TYR A 42 -7.16 -7.47 17.59
N LYS A 43 -6.47 -6.38 17.25
CA LYS A 43 -7.07 -5.03 17.25
C LYS A 43 -8.23 -4.92 16.28
N LEU A 44 -8.12 -5.56 15.13
CA LEU A 44 -9.14 -5.45 14.07
C LEU A 44 -10.13 -6.60 14.07
N ASN A 45 -9.99 -7.52 15.01
CA ASN A 45 -10.85 -8.70 15.11
C ASN A 45 -10.80 -9.53 13.82
N LEU A 46 -9.60 -9.76 13.34
CA LEU A 46 -9.34 -10.55 12.13
C LEU A 46 -8.44 -11.72 12.50
N SER A 47 -8.37 -12.73 11.62
CA SER A 47 -7.37 -13.77 11.77
C SER A 47 -6.01 -13.24 11.34
N ILE A 48 -4.94 -13.82 11.89
CA ILE A 48 -3.59 -13.45 11.48
C ILE A 48 -3.37 -13.77 10.00
N TYR A 49 -4.02 -14.83 9.52
CA TYR A 49 -3.98 -15.20 8.11
C TYR A 49 -4.53 -14.07 7.23
N THR A 50 -5.67 -13.50 7.62
CA THR A 50 -6.28 -12.39 6.88
C THR A 50 -5.39 -11.16 6.90
N VAL A 51 -4.79 -10.85 8.05
CA VAL A 51 -3.86 -9.72 8.15
C VAL A 51 -2.67 -9.93 7.22
N ASN A 52 -2.11 -11.14 7.21
CA ASN A 52 -0.96 -11.42 6.34
C ASN A 52 -1.33 -11.35 4.86
N ASN A 53 -2.55 -11.75 4.50
CA ASN A 53 -3.04 -11.57 3.14
C ASN A 53 -3.13 -10.10 2.76
N HIS A 54 -3.66 -9.28 3.65
CA HIS A 54 -3.71 -7.83 3.41
C HIS A 54 -2.31 -7.26 3.24
N ARG A 55 -1.35 -7.68 4.08
CA ARG A 55 0.03 -7.21 3.97
C ARG A 55 0.61 -7.56 2.60
N LYS A 56 0.38 -8.78 2.16
CA LYS A 56 0.86 -9.23 0.86
C LYS A 56 0.27 -8.40 -0.27
N ASN A 57 -1.02 -8.13 -0.19
CA ASN A 57 -1.72 -7.34 -1.20
C ASN A 57 -1.21 -5.89 -1.22
N ILE A 58 -0.93 -5.33 -0.06
CA ILE A 58 -0.37 -3.97 0.04
C ILE A 58 0.97 -3.90 -0.69
N LEU A 59 1.86 -4.86 -0.42
CA LEU A 59 3.16 -4.89 -1.07
C LEU A 59 3.02 -5.01 -2.58
N ALA A 60 2.12 -5.88 -3.04
CA ALA A 60 1.89 -6.06 -4.46
C ALA A 60 1.34 -4.78 -5.10
N LYS A 61 0.36 -4.14 -4.47
CA LYS A 61 -0.26 -2.94 -5.01
C LYS A 61 0.73 -1.78 -5.08
N LEU A 62 1.61 -1.66 -4.11
CA LEU A 62 2.63 -0.61 -4.09
C LEU A 62 3.89 -1.00 -4.85
N ASN A 63 3.96 -2.25 -5.30
CA ASN A 63 5.12 -2.77 -6.04
C ASN A 63 6.40 -2.60 -5.25
N VAL A 64 6.39 -3.05 -4.01
CA VAL A 64 7.54 -2.98 -3.10
C VAL A 64 7.77 -4.34 -2.47
N ASP A 65 8.91 -4.51 -1.81
CA ASP A 65 9.33 -5.80 -1.29
C ASP A 65 9.10 -5.97 0.21
N ASN A 66 8.93 -4.88 0.94
CA ASN A 66 8.81 -4.96 2.40
C ASN A 66 7.98 -3.80 2.94
N ALA A 67 7.64 -3.91 4.23
CA ALA A 67 6.74 -2.95 4.87
C ALA A 67 7.33 -1.55 4.96
N ILE A 68 8.64 -1.44 5.16
CA ILE A 68 9.29 -0.12 5.26
C ILE A 68 9.16 0.62 3.94
N GLU A 69 9.42 -0.07 2.83
CA GLU A 69 9.25 0.51 1.50
C GLU A 69 7.80 0.87 1.24
N ALA A 70 6.87 0.02 1.71
CA ALA A 70 5.44 0.28 1.53
C ALA A 70 5.03 1.57 2.25
N ILE A 71 5.49 1.75 3.47
CA ILE A 71 5.18 2.95 4.26
C ILE A 71 5.74 4.18 3.57
N ASN A 72 7.01 4.13 3.16
CA ASN A 72 7.66 5.27 2.50
C ASN A 72 6.92 5.64 1.21
N LYS A 73 6.56 4.65 0.42
CA LYS A 73 5.89 4.91 -0.85
C LYS A 73 4.49 5.47 -0.63
N ALA A 74 3.76 4.92 0.35
CA ALA A 74 2.42 5.41 0.67
C ALA A 74 2.46 6.84 1.17
N GLU A 75 3.48 7.21 1.95
CA GLU A 75 3.65 8.59 2.39
C GLU A 75 3.96 9.51 1.21
N ASN A 76 4.82 9.06 0.30
CA ASN A 76 5.17 9.85 -0.88
C ASN A 76 3.97 10.11 -1.79
N PHE A 77 3.05 9.16 -1.88
CA PHE A 77 1.82 9.34 -2.66
C PHE A 77 0.75 10.10 -1.89
N GLY A 78 0.97 10.40 -0.62
CA GLY A 78 -0.05 11.05 0.20
C GLY A 78 -1.16 10.13 0.66
N ILE A 79 -0.94 8.82 0.56
CA ILE A 79 -1.91 7.82 1.02
C ILE A 79 -1.91 7.76 2.54
N LEU A 80 -0.74 7.90 3.15
CA LEU A 80 -0.57 7.99 4.59
C LEU A 80 -0.05 9.37 4.98
N TYR A 81 -0.42 9.81 6.16
CA TYR A 81 0.01 11.09 6.71
C TYR A 81 1.07 10.92 7.77
#